data_e07e2350097d3de45988f9431d97f83f
#
_entry.id   e07e2350097d3de45988f9431d97f83f
#
_cell.length_a   1.000
_cell.length_b   1.000
_cell.length_c   1.000
_cell.angle_alpha   90.00
_cell.angle_beta   90.00
_cell.angle_gamma   90.00
#
_symmetry.space_group_name_H-M   'P 1'
#
loop_
_entity.id
_entity.type
_entity.pdbx_description
1 polymer ?
#
loop_
_entity_poly.entity_id
_entity_poly.type
_entity_poly.pdbx_seq_one_letter_code
_entity_poly.pdbx_strand_id
1 'polypeptide(L)'
;MIHMADYSTDNLKQSQQFLQAYDKLYSFKNTFYDLLASLEKTLGLTEYLSHISVIQLRNEKHFQAAFHYPNEALSQQQSLLSHKAHLIAKKLKLKTEINCKDFSHILTECGYNDNIRPTTVYPLRFDDYLYGFAALELNEKAINFQQFSTDSLTAVVNILCAYFVKKHAFEQTALQQKVYTSIINGMNNLIYVTDIHTNKILFMNQTMKDRFALKAPEGKICWQVLQQNMSQRCNFCPVSKLLRDPSSNKTIHWEEVNSKTGRIYENHDSLINWFDGSIVHLQQSIDITDSKKAFHDACFDELTNTLTRRAGKELLEKLIKAAHQNCHGFITCMFDINSLKQVNDNYGHSEGDKLIITICQT
;
A
#
# COMPACT_ATOMS: atom_id res chain seq x y z
N MET A 1 52.21 -8.77 -4.76
CA MET A 1 52.25 -9.56 -3.51
C MET A 1 51.66 -8.69 -2.41
N ILE A 2 50.37 -8.87 -2.16
CA ILE A 2 49.64 -8.15 -1.10
C ILE A 2 49.83 -9.00 0.16
N HIS A 3 50.45 -8.44 1.19
CA HIS A 3 50.60 -9.07 2.51
C HIS A 3 49.19 -9.32 3.07
N MET A 4 48.81 -10.59 3.17
CA MET A 4 47.70 -11.01 4.05
C MET A 4 48.23 -10.86 5.48
N ALA A 5 47.68 -9.90 6.21
CA ALA A 5 47.85 -9.78 7.64
C ALA A 5 47.16 -10.98 8.31
N ASP A 6 47.90 -11.67 9.18
CA ASP A 6 47.39 -12.73 10.05
C ASP A 6 46.23 -12.21 10.89
N TYR A 7 45.00 -12.56 10.50
CA TYR A 7 43.83 -12.40 11.36
C TYR A 7 43.93 -13.45 12.47
N SER A 8 44.18 -13.00 13.68
CA SER A 8 44.21 -13.88 14.86
C SER A 8 42.85 -14.58 15.00
N THR A 9 42.89 -15.84 15.45
CA THR A 9 41.70 -16.68 15.71
C THR A 9 40.68 -16.02 16.65
N ASP A 10 41.09 -15.05 17.46
CA ASP A 10 40.23 -14.27 18.35
C ASP A 10 39.38 -13.24 17.61
N ASN A 11 39.91 -12.60 16.57
CA ASN A 11 39.12 -11.67 15.71
C ASN A 11 38.04 -12.40 14.91
N LEU A 12 38.31 -13.64 14.48
CA LEU A 12 37.33 -14.49 13.81
C LEU A 12 36.21 -14.93 14.77
N LYS A 13 36.53 -15.26 16.02
CA LYS A 13 35.53 -15.58 17.05
C LYS A 13 34.69 -14.38 17.41
N GLN A 14 35.28 -13.21 17.56
CA GLN A 14 34.54 -11.97 17.79
C GLN A 14 33.59 -11.65 16.62
N SER A 15 34.07 -11.75 15.38
CA SER A 15 33.25 -11.53 14.19
C SER A 15 32.09 -12.53 14.08
N GLN A 16 32.31 -13.81 14.46
CA GLN A 16 31.23 -14.81 14.50
C GLN A 16 30.23 -14.56 15.62
N GLN A 17 30.70 -14.12 16.79
CA GLN A 17 29.80 -13.71 17.88
C GLN A 17 28.98 -12.46 17.51
N PHE A 18 29.56 -11.51 16.78
CA PHE A 18 28.88 -10.38 16.20
C PHE A 18 27.78 -10.80 15.22
N LEU A 19 28.09 -11.72 14.30
CA LEU A 19 27.11 -12.25 13.35
C LEU A 19 25.98 -13.01 14.04
N GLN A 20 26.29 -13.80 15.09
CA GLN A 20 25.26 -14.49 15.87
C GLN A 20 24.40 -13.55 16.71
N ALA A 21 24.99 -12.49 17.28
CA ALA A 21 24.22 -11.43 17.96
C ALA A 21 23.33 -10.68 16.97
N TYR A 22 23.84 -10.41 15.78
CA TYR A 22 23.13 -9.79 14.67
C TYR A 22 21.94 -10.65 14.23
N ASP A 23 22.10 -11.96 14.04
CA ASP A 23 21.01 -12.87 13.65
C ASP A 23 19.93 -13.01 14.73
N LYS A 24 20.28 -13.02 16.01
CA LYS A 24 19.31 -13.01 17.12
C LYS A 24 18.50 -11.71 17.20
N LEU A 25 19.08 -10.59 16.79
CA LEU A 25 18.45 -9.27 16.72
C LEU A 25 17.49 -9.15 15.52
N TYR A 26 17.53 -10.09 14.58
CA TYR A 26 16.69 -10.10 13.39
C TYR A 26 15.22 -10.43 13.63
N SER A 27 14.83 -10.90 14.83
CA SER A 27 13.43 -10.96 15.18
C SER A 27 12.91 -9.55 15.47
N PHE A 28 12.04 -9.04 14.63
CA PHE A 28 11.49 -7.68 14.59
C PHE A 28 10.79 -7.19 15.88
N LYS A 29 10.92 -7.91 16.99
CA LYS A 29 10.35 -7.55 18.28
C LYS A 29 11.29 -6.75 19.18
N ASN A 30 12.57 -6.66 18.83
CA ASN A 30 13.56 -6.05 19.70
C ASN A 30 13.64 -4.55 19.44
N THR A 31 13.56 -3.78 20.51
CA THR A 31 13.75 -2.33 20.49
C THR A 31 15.24 -2.00 20.28
N PHE A 32 15.55 -0.75 19.97
CA PHE A 32 16.93 -0.28 19.90
C PHE A 32 17.69 -0.51 21.23
N TYR A 33 16.98 -0.42 22.36
CA TYR A 33 17.57 -0.71 23.68
C TYR A 33 17.95 -2.17 23.85
N ASP A 34 17.20 -3.10 23.29
CA ASP A 34 17.57 -4.53 23.29
C ASP A 34 18.83 -4.79 22.45
N LEU A 35 18.99 -4.02 21.36
CA LEU A 35 20.23 -4.05 20.57
C LEU A 35 21.44 -3.58 21.41
N LEU A 36 21.31 -2.42 22.08
CA LEU A 36 22.38 -1.89 22.92
C LEU A 36 22.69 -2.80 24.11
N ALA A 37 21.68 -3.36 24.77
CA ALA A 37 21.86 -4.33 25.85
C ALA A 37 22.56 -5.61 25.38
N SER A 38 22.27 -6.08 24.17
CA SER A 38 22.97 -7.22 23.55
C SER A 38 24.42 -6.89 23.23
N LEU A 39 24.68 -5.71 22.69
CA LEU A 39 26.04 -5.23 22.43
C LEU A 39 26.82 -5.05 23.72
N GLU A 40 26.18 -4.53 24.77
CA GLU A 40 26.77 -4.43 26.11
C GLU A 40 27.22 -5.80 26.62
N LYS A 41 26.31 -6.78 26.60
CA LYS A 41 26.61 -8.14 27.09
C LYS A 41 27.73 -8.82 26.30
N THR A 42 27.85 -8.49 25.01
CA THR A 42 28.81 -9.15 24.09
C THR A 42 30.18 -8.48 24.10
N LEU A 43 30.18 -7.13 24.23
CA LEU A 43 31.38 -6.30 24.05
C LEU A 43 31.86 -5.60 25.32
N GLY A 44 31.07 -5.65 26.42
CA GLY A 44 31.37 -4.91 27.64
C GLY A 44 31.47 -3.39 27.40
N LEU A 45 30.53 -2.82 26.65
CA LEU A 45 30.61 -1.41 26.20
C LEU A 45 30.74 -0.42 27.35
N THR A 46 30.11 -0.69 28.51
CA THR A 46 30.18 0.19 29.69
C THR A 46 31.55 0.23 30.34
N GLU A 47 32.42 -0.74 30.07
CA GLU A 47 33.81 -0.66 30.52
C GLU A 47 34.60 0.45 29.79
N TYR A 48 34.18 0.84 28.58
CA TYR A 48 34.90 1.74 27.69
C TYR A 48 34.12 3.00 27.31
N LEU A 49 32.81 2.90 27.28
CA LEU A 49 31.92 4.02 26.90
C LEU A 49 31.13 4.50 28.12
N SER A 50 31.15 5.81 28.38
CA SER A 50 30.30 6.42 29.39
C SER A 50 28.89 6.66 28.85
N HIS A 51 28.81 7.02 27.56
CA HIS A 51 27.53 7.34 26.91
C HIS A 51 27.55 6.99 25.41
N ILE A 52 26.41 6.53 24.91
CA ILE A 52 26.10 6.40 23.50
C ILE A 52 24.86 7.24 23.20
N SER A 53 25.00 8.21 22.31
CA SER A 53 23.88 9.01 21.83
C SER A 53 23.72 8.79 20.35
N VAL A 54 22.53 8.40 19.91
CA VAL A 54 22.23 8.26 18.49
C VAL A 54 21.18 9.27 18.08
N ILE A 55 21.50 10.05 17.07
CA ILE A 55 20.63 11.07 16.50
C ILE A 55 20.17 10.56 15.14
N GLN A 56 18.89 10.25 14.99
CA GLN A 56 18.30 9.78 13.74
C GLN A 56 17.84 10.96 12.87
N LEU A 57 18.15 10.89 11.57
CA LEU A 57 17.62 11.80 10.58
C LEU A 57 16.27 11.26 10.06
N ARG A 58 15.16 11.98 10.27
CA ARG A 58 13.84 11.57 9.76
C ARG A 58 13.60 11.95 8.30
N ASN A 59 14.10 13.12 7.92
CA ASN A 59 14.14 13.61 6.55
C ASN A 59 15.24 14.66 6.48
N GLU A 60 15.53 15.20 5.28
CA GLU A 60 16.62 16.17 5.08
C GLU A 60 16.55 17.42 5.98
N LYS A 61 15.46 17.65 6.69
CA LYS A 61 15.20 18.86 7.48
C LYS A 61 14.96 18.60 8.98
N HIS A 62 14.70 17.36 9.40
CA HIS A 62 14.32 17.07 10.79
C HIS A 62 15.13 15.92 11.37
N PHE A 63 15.82 16.20 12.47
CA PHE A 63 16.41 15.18 13.32
C PHE A 63 15.45 14.83 14.46
N GLN A 64 15.48 13.57 14.83
CA GLN A 64 14.91 13.11 16.08
C GLN A 64 16.06 12.54 16.89
N ALA A 65 16.36 13.12 18.05
CA ALA A 65 17.23 12.46 19.00
C ALA A 65 16.58 11.12 19.36
N ALA A 66 17.23 10.04 18.96
CA ALA A 66 16.57 8.77 19.01
C ALA A 66 16.80 8.06 20.34
N PHE A 67 18.07 8.05 20.83
CA PHE A 67 18.43 7.10 21.87
C PHE A 67 19.64 7.57 22.67
N HIS A 68 19.61 7.34 23.98
CA HIS A 68 20.75 7.51 24.88
C HIS A 68 20.94 6.23 25.69
N TYR A 69 22.19 5.84 25.90
CA TYR A 69 22.55 4.71 26.74
C TYR A 69 23.71 5.10 27.66
N PRO A 70 23.66 4.84 28.99
CA PRO A 70 22.52 4.33 29.74
C PRO A 70 21.32 5.27 29.69
N ASN A 71 20.12 4.73 29.92
CA ASN A 71 18.83 5.40 29.74
C ASN A 71 18.58 6.44 30.84
N GLU A 72 19.15 7.63 30.70
CA GLU A 72 18.83 8.80 31.52
C GLU A 72 17.77 9.65 30.83
N ALA A 73 16.84 10.17 31.64
CA ALA A 73 15.72 10.97 31.14
C ALA A 73 16.22 12.15 30.29
N LEU A 74 15.77 12.22 29.07
CA LEU A 74 16.11 13.24 28.10
C LEU A 74 15.67 14.62 28.59
N SER A 75 16.63 15.50 28.87
CA SER A 75 16.39 16.89 29.26
C SER A 75 15.93 17.75 28.06
N GLN A 76 15.43 18.94 28.34
CA GLN A 76 14.84 19.94 27.43
C GLN A 76 15.65 20.30 26.17
N GLN A 77 16.88 19.81 26.00
CA GLN A 77 17.76 20.08 24.85
C GLN A 77 17.29 19.44 23.53
N GLN A 78 16.36 18.47 23.56
CA GLN A 78 15.91 17.76 22.36
C GLN A 78 15.11 18.61 21.36
N SER A 79 14.36 19.60 21.82
CA SER A 79 13.57 20.44 20.93
C SER A 79 14.43 21.44 20.14
N LEU A 80 15.59 21.82 20.68
CA LEU A 80 16.53 22.76 20.05
C LEU A 80 17.34 22.08 18.93
N LEU A 81 17.77 20.82 19.11
CA LEU A 81 18.48 20.06 18.06
C LEU A 81 17.67 19.95 16.78
N SER A 82 16.35 19.85 16.88
CA SER A 82 15.47 19.72 15.70
C SER A 82 15.49 20.93 14.78
N HIS A 83 15.64 22.14 15.31
CA HIS A 83 15.56 23.40 14.53
C HIS A 83 16.81 23.70 13.71
N LYS A 84 18.00 23.28 14.17
CA LYS A 84 19.30 23.52 13.52
C LYS A 84 19.92 22.25 12.94
N ALA A 85 19.25 21.15 13.04
CA ALA A 85 19.67 19.83 12.61
C ALA A 85 20.10 19.78 11.15
N HIS A 86 19.42 20.51 10.28
CA HIS A 86 19.74 20.65 8.86
C HIS A 86 21.14 21.27 8.63
N LEU A 87 21.54 22.29 9.43
CA LEU A 87 22.88 22.89 9.33
C LEU A 87 23.95 21.92 9.78
N ILE A 88 23.68 21.20 10.87
CA ILE A 88 24.57 20.15 11.39
C ILE A 88 24.74 19.05 10.34
N ALA A 89 23.65 18.55 9.77
CA ALA A 89 23.69 17.53 8.73
C ALA A 89 24.47 17.97 7.49
N LYS A 90 24.24 19.20 7.03
CA LYS A 90 24.94 19.76 5.86
C LYS A 90 26.44 19.84 6.09
N LYS A 91 26.88 20.24 7.29
CA LYS A 91 28.31 20.31 7.64
C LYS A 91 28.92 18.92 7.88
N LEU A 92 28.15 17.99 8.42
CA LEU A 92 28.60 16.61 8.70
C LEU A 92 28.56 15.71 7.46
N LYS A 93 27.74 16.03 6.46
CA LYS A 93 27.55 15.22 5.25
C LYS A 93 28.84 15.00 4.44
N LEU A 94 29.84 15.86 4.63
CA LEU A 94 31.09 15.86 3.89
C LEU A 94 32.26 15.15 4.61
N LYS A 95 32.08 14.69 5.86
CA LYS A 95 33.17 14.10 6.66
C LYS A 95 32.87 12.63 6.97
N THR A 96 33.87 11.78 6.82
CA THR A 96 33.78 10.35 7.14
C THR A 96 33.92 10.08 8.63
N GLU A 97 34.63 10.93 9.35
CA GLU A 97 34.86 10.88 10.80
C GLU A 97 34.98 12.30 11.32
N ILE A 98 34.42 12.56 12.50
CA ILE A 98 34.44 13.89 13.11
C ILE A 98 34.95 13.75 14.54
N ASN A 99 36.09 14.36 14.81
CA ASN A 99 36.60 14.39 16.18
C ASN A 99 35.78 15.32 17.06
N CYS A 100 35.94 15.18 18.38
CA CYS A 100 35.20 15.93 19.38
C CYS A 100 35.31 17.46 19.21
N LYS A 101 36.49 17.97 18.86
CA LYS A 101 36.72 19.42 18.68
C LYS A 101 35.95 19.97 17.49
N ASP A 102 35.96 19.25 16.37
CA ASP A 102 35.21 19.64 15.18
C ASP A 102 33.71 19.59 15.41
N PHE A 103 33.23 18.58 16.14
CA PHE A 103 31.80 18.47 16.49
C PHE A 103 31.36 19.56 17.47
N SER A 104 32.17 19.82 18.50
CA SER A 104 31.94 20.93 19.43
C SER A 104 31.89 22.27 18.70
N HIS A 105 32.81 22.53 17.77
CA HIS A 105 32.81 23.73 16.95
C HIS A 105 31.54 23.86 16.10
N ILE A 106 31.12 22.77 15.47
CA ILE A 106 29.87 22.72 14.69
C ILE A 106 28.65 23.00 15.56
N LEU A 107 28.60 22.45 16.76
CA LEU A 107 27.53 22.69 17.72
C LEU A 107 27.53 24.15 18.19
N THR A 108 28.69 24.71 18.51
CA THR A 108 28.84 26.12 18.93
C THR A 108 28.41 27.07 17.82
N GLU A 109 28.80 26.82 16.56
CA GLU A 109 28.35 27.60 15.39
C GLU A 109 26.83 27.48 15.18
N CYS A 110 26.22 26.38 15.63
CA CYS A 110 24.77 26.19 15.64
C CYS A 110 24.10 26.80 16.88
N GLY A 111 24.89 27.43 17.80
CA GLY A 111 24.38 28.12 19.01
C GLY A 111 24.14 27.22 20.19
N TYR A 112 24.90 26.14 20.30
CA TYR A 112 24.95 25.30 21.51
C TYR A 112 26.15 25.70 22.35
N ASN A 113 25.88 25.98 23.62
CA ASN A 113 26.91 26.34 24.61
C ASN A 113 26.97 25.21 25.62
N ASP A 114 27.88 24.24 25.45
CA ASP A 114 28.09 23.25 26.51
C ASP A 114 29.49 22.65 26.52
N ASN A 115 29.98 22.34 27.70
CA ASN A 115 31.18 21.55 27.98
C ASN A 115 30.96 20.10 27.46
N ILE A 116 31.27 19.89 26.21
CA ILE A 116 31.17 18.57 25.58
C ILE A 116 32.37 17.74 26.03
N ARG A 117 32.08 16.61 26.71
CA ARG A 117 33.10 15.62 27.06
C ARG A 117 33.72 15.01 25.79
N PRO A 118 34.92 14.38 25.88
CA PRO A 118 35.55 13.79 24.71
C PRO A 118 34.64 12.76 24.04
N THR A 119 34.02 13.18 22.94
CA THR A 119 33.01 12.41 22.23
C THR A 119 33.47 12.27 20.79
N THR A 120 33.51 11.06 20.28
CA THR A 120 33.72 10.81 18.86
C THR A 120 32.38 10.62 18.17
N VAL A 121 32.18 11.32 17.06
CA VAL A 121 30.89 11.28 16.32
C VAL A 121 31.13 10.59 14.99
N TYR A 122 30.32 9.58 14.75
CA TYR A 122 30.33 8.78 13.53
C TYR A 122 29.06 9.01 12.73
N PRO A 123 29.14 9.31 11.42
CA PRO A 123 27.98 9.34 10.56
C PRO A 123 27.47 7.91 10.34
N LEU A 124 26.17 7.70 10.55
CA LEU A 124 25.47 6.47 10.20
C LEU A 124 25.04 6.56 8.74
N ARG A 125 25.91 6.12 7.84
CA ARG A 125 25.73 6.24 6.39
C ARG A 125 25.75 4.86 5.74
N PHE A 126 24.89 4.67 4.73
CA PHE A 126 24.94 3.53 3.83
C PHE A 126 24.74 4.06 2.41
N ASP A 127 25.65 3.72 1.50
CA ASP A 127 25.77 4.37 0.21
C ASP A 127 25.80 5.90 0.36
N ASP A 128 25.02 6.61 -0.42
CA ASP A 128 24.91 8.08 -0.36
C ASP A 128 23.90 8.60 0.67
N TYR A 129 23.20 7.71 1.37
CA TYR A 129 22.16 8.10 2.32
C TYR A 129 22.69 8.16 3.76
N LEU A 130 22.44 9.31 4.41
CA LEU A 130 22.78 9.55 5.81
C LEU A 130 21.56 9.30 6.69
N TYR A 131 21.61 8.27 7.54
CA TYR A 131 20.54 7.90 8.46
C TYR A 131 20.58 8.67 9.78
N GLY A 132 21.76 9.19 10.15
CA GLY A 132 21.95 9.90 11.40
C GLY A 132 23.40 9.94 11.83
N PHE A 133 23.60 10.10 13.15
CA PHE A 133 24.90 10.16 13.77
C PHE A 133 24.91 9.35 15.06
N ALA A 134 26.00 8.66 15.34
CA ALA A 134 26.29 8.06 16.63
C ALA A 134 27.39 8.88 17.33
N ALA A 135 27.12 9.41 18.51
CA ALA A 135 28.07 10.06 19.37
C ALA A 135 28.45 9.11 20.49
N LEU A 136 29.73 8.73 20.54
CA LEU A 136 30.29 7.78 21.50
C LEU A 136 31.19 8.54 22.48
N GLU A 137 30.82 8.58 23.75
CA GLU A 137 31.59 9.21 24.81
C GLU A 137 32.45 8.15 25.52
N LEU A 138 33.76 8.29 25.42
CA LEU A 138 34.72 7.38 26.05
C LEU A 138 34.86 7.70 27.55
N ASN A 139 34.96 6.68 28.39
CA ASN A 139 35.25 6.86 29.79
C ASN A 139 36.76 7.02 30.04
N GLU A 140 37.16 7.43 31.25
CA GLU A 140 38.54 7.69 31.61
C GLU A 140 39.43 6.42 31.49
N LYS A 141 38.87 5.24 31.69
CA LYS A 141 39.58 3.96 31.52
C LYS A 141 39.93 3.72 30.05
N ALA A 142 39.03 4.00 29.12
CA ALA A 142 39.25 3.82 27.69
C ALA A 142 40.32 4.79 27.15
N ILE A 143 40.38 6.01 27.71
CA ILE A 143 41.38 7.02 27.32
C ILE A 143 42.79 6.57 27.71
N ASN A 144 42.94 5.86 28.82
CA ASN A 144 44.24 5.40 29.36
C ASN A 144 44.68 4.03 28.81
N PHE A 145 43.80 3.25 28.23
CA PHE A 145 44.10 1.95 27.64
C PHE A 145 44.09 2.04 26.12
N GLN A 146 45.28 1.91 25.50
CA GLN A 146 45.44 1.79 24.02
C GLN A 146 44.73 0.55 23.43
N GLN A 147 43.93 -0.17 24.19
CA GLN A 147 43.42 -1.49 23.88
C GLN A 147 42.01 -1.50 23.29
N PHE A 148 41.26 -0.39 23.36
CA PHE A 148 39.98 -0.28 22.63
C PHE A 148 40.32 0.17 21.23
N SER A 149 40.46 -0.81 20.32
CA SER A 149 40.88 -0.53 18.95
C SER A 149 39.84 0.27 18.18
N THR A 150 40.27 1.13 17.31
CA THR A 150 39.42 1.84 16.33
C THR A 150 38.45 0.87 15.63
N ASP A 151 38.87 -0.41 15.50
CA ASP A 151 38.08 -1.48 14.88
C ASP A 151 36.81 -1.83 15.69
N SER A 152 36.90 -1.84 17.03
CA SER A 152 35.74 -2.13 17.88
C SER A 152 34.69 -1.02 17.83
N LEU A 153 35.11 0.24 17.83
CA LEU A 153 34.20 1.39 17.65
C LEU A 153 33.56 1.36 16.27
N THR A 154 34.35 1.08 15.24
CA THR A 154 33.85 0.95 13.87
C THR A 154 32.84 -0.17 13.75
N ALA A 155 33.06 -1.31 14.41
CA ALA A 155 32.09 -2.41 14.45
C ALA A 155 30.76 -2.01 15.11
N VAL A 156 30.80 -1.31 16.24
CA VAL A 156 29.57 -0.77 16.88
C VAL A 156 28.83 0.16 15.94
N VAL A 157 29.54 1.11 15.33
CA VAL A 157 28.95 2.07 14.37
C VAL A 157 28.31 1.36 13.17
N ASN A 158 28.98 0.35 12.62
CA ASN A 158 28.46 -0.44 11.51
C ASN A 158 27.17 -1.19 11.88
N ILE A 159 27.10 -1.75 13.09
CA ILE A 159 25.89 -2.41 13.59
C ILE A 159 24.75 -1.39 13.77
N LEU A 160 25.03 -0.25 14.35
CA LEU A 160 24.04 0.83 14.47
C LEU A 160 23.56 1.29 13.09
N CYS A 161 24.47 1.45 12.14
CA CYS A 161 24.13 1.81 10.77
C CYS A 161 23.22 0.76 10.14
N ALA A 162 23.56 -0.51 10.20
CA ALA A 162 22.77 -1.61 9.65
C ALA A 162 21.35 -1.67 10.28
N TYR A 163 21.24 -1.41 11.59
CA TYR A 163 19.95 -1.31 12.26
C TYR A 163 19.09 -0.20 11.66
N PHE A 164 19.62 1.02 11.49
CA PHE A 164 18.87 2.14 10.96
C PHE A 164 18.51 1.98 9.49
N VAL A 165 19.40 1.41 8.67
CA VAL A 165 19.13 1.04 7.28
C VAL A 165 17.90 0.14 7.21
N LYS A 166 17.90 -0.93 8.00
CA LYS A 166 16.82 -1.90 8.02
C LYS A 166 15.51 -1.32 8.55
N LYS A 167 15.59 -0.55 9.65
CA LYS A 167 14.44 0.15 10.21
C LYS A 167 13.82 1.08 9.19
N HIS A 168 14.62 1.87 8.48
CA HIS A 168 14.15 2.79 7.45
C HIS A 168 13.48 2.04 6.29
N ALA A 169 14.11 0.98 5.78
CA ALA A 169 13.53 0.15 4.73
C ALA A 169 12.17 -0.45 5.15
N PHE A 170 12.06 -0.91 6.40
CA PHE A 170 10.80 -1.41 6.94
C PHE A 170 9.72 -0.33 7.04
N GLU A 171 10.07 0.85 7.56
CA GLU A 171 9.15 1.99 7.68
C GLU A 171 8.66 2.45 6.29
N GLN A 172 9.56 2.50 5.29
CA GLN A 172 9.22 2.82 3.91
C GLN A 172 8.26 1.80 3.30
N THR A 173 8.55 0.50 3.48
CA THR A 173 7.66 -0.57 3.01
C THR A 173 6.29 -0.50 3.66
N ALA A 174 6.23 -0.28 4.99
CA ALA A 174 4.97 -0.14 5.72
C ALA A 174 4.17 1.10 5.26
N LEU A 175 4.87 2.22 4.97
CA LEU A 175 4.24 3.42 4.42
C LEU A 175 3.68 3.17 3.02
N GLN A 176 4.46 2.53 2.14
CA GLN A 176 4.00 2.15 0.81
C GLN A 176 2.76 1.25 0.85
N GLN A 177 2.76 0.24 1.73
CA GLN A 177 1.59 -0.63 1.93
C GLN A 177 0.35 0.15 2.37
N LYS A 178 0.51 1.11 3.29
CA LYS A 178 -0.60 1.99 3.71
C LYS A 178 -1.13 2.83 2.54
N VAL A 179 -0.24 3.40 1.74
CA VAL A 179 -0.62 4.19 0.56
C VAL A 179 -1.37 3.33 -0.45
N TYR A 180 -0.85 2.15 -0.82
CA TYR A 180 -1.53 1.24 -1.74
C TYR A 180 -2.90 0.80 -1.22
N THR A 181 -2.98 0.44 0.06
CA THR A 181 -4.26 0.08 0.70
C THR A 181 -5.25 1.24 0.66
N SER A 182 -4.79 2.48 0.94
CA SER A 182 -5.63 3.67 0.87
C SER A 182 -6.12 3.96 -0.54
N ILE A 183 -5.27 3.79 -1.56
CA ILE A 183 -5.66 3.97 -2.97
C ILE A 183 -6.73 2.94 -3.34
N ILE A 184 -6.49 1.65 -3.08
CA ILE A 184 -7.42 0.57 -3.42
C ILE A 184 -8.76 0.73 -2.68
N ASN A 185 -8.74 1.14 -1.42
CA ASN A 185 -9.95 1.38 -0.64
C ASN A 185 -10.66 2.71 -1.00
N GLY A 186 -9.94 3.69 -1.54
CA GLY A 186 -10.50 4.94 -2.04
C GLY A 186 -11.16 4.82 -3.42
N MET A 187 -10.94 3.72 -4.13
CA MET A 187 -11.64 3.44 -5.38
C MET A 187 -13.07 3.00 -5.11
N ASN A 188 -14.03 3.48 -5.92
CA ASN A 188 -15.42 3.02 -5.85
C ASN A 188 -15.62 1.61 -6.44
N ASN A 189 -14.57 1.01 -6.99
CA ASN A 189 -14.60 -0.32 -7.55
C ASN A 189 -14.57 -1.38 -6.44
N LEU A 190 -15.32 -2.44 -6.64
CA LEU A 190 -15.31 -3.62 -5.79
C LEU A 190 -14.20 -4.55 -6.28
N ILE A 191 -13.22 -4.83 -5.43
CA ILE A 191 -12.03 -5.58 -5.82
C ILE A 191 -11.85 -6.78 -4.90
N TYR A 192 -11.65 -7.96 -5.48
CA TYR A 192 -11.21 -9.13 -4.74
C TYR A 192 -10.27 -10.01 -5.57
N VAL A 193 -9.48 -10.80 -4.84
CA VAL A 193 -8.53 -11.77 -5.39
C VAL A 193 -8.85 -13.14 -4.83
N THR A 194 -8.84 -14.16 -5.68
CA THR A 194 -9.06 -15.55 -5.25
C THR A 194 -7.98 -16.48 -5.77
N ASP A 195 -7.68 -17.50 -4.98
CA ASP A 195 -6.93 -18.65 -5.43
C ASP A 195 -7.72 -19.42 -6.49
N ILE A 196 -7.10 -19.72 -7.63
CA ILE A 196 -7.76 -20.33 -8.80
C ILE A 196 -8.16 -21.79 -8.58
N HIS A 197 -7.50 -22.49 -7.66
CA HIS A 197 -7.75 -23.90 -7.38
C HIS A 197 -8.79 -24.11 -6.28
N THR A 198 -8.64 -23.38 -5.16
CA THR A 198 -9.49 -23.52 -3.99
C THR A 198 -10.70 -22.59 -3.99
N ASN A 199 -10.72 -21.58 -4.86
CA ASN A 199 -11.69 -20.47 -4.91
C ASN A 199 -11.76 -19.67 -3.59
N LYS A 200 -10.75 -19.78 -2.73
CA LYS A 200 -10.68 -19.00 -1.49
C LYS A 200 -10.29 -17.57 -1.78
N ILE A 201 -10.95 -16.64 -1.12
CA ILE A 201 -10.64 -15.22 -1.18
C ILE A 201 -9.29 -14.99 -0.48
N LEU A 202 -8.34 -14.42 -1.19
CA LEU A 202 -7.03 -14.06 -0.69
C LEU A 202 -7.00 -12.59 -0.25
N PHE A 203 -7.76 -11.75 -0.94
CA PHE A 203 -7.87 -10.32 -0.67
C PHE A 203 -9.24 -9.80 -1.07
N MET A 204 -9.73 -8.81 -0.33
CA MET A 204 -10.93 -8.04 -0.69
C MET A 204 -10.75 -6.61 -0.18
N ASN A 205 -11.01 -5.60 -1.04
CA ASN A 205 -10.95 -4.21 -0.61
C ASN A 205 -12.12 -3.84 0.31
N GLN A 206 -11.95 -2.76 1.09
CA GLN A 206 -12.94 -2.37 2.08
C GLN A 206 -14.28 -2.02 1.46
N THR A 207 -14.29 -1.35 0.30
CA THR A 207 -15.49 -0.98 -0.45
C THR A 207 -16.36 -2.20 -0.76
N MET A 208 -15.75 -3.33 -1.15
CA MET A 208 -16.48 -4.57 -1.42
C MET A 208 -16.94 -5.24 -0.12
N LYS A 209 -16.12 -5.25 0.94
CA LYS A 209 -16.50 -5.77 2.26
C LYS A 209 -17.76 -5.07 2.78
N ASP A 210 -17.80 -3.76 2.68
CA ASP A 210 -18.93 -2.94 3.12
C ASP A 210 -20.17 -3.20 2.26
N ARG A 211 -20.01 -3.27 0.92
CA ARG A 211 -21.11 -3.55 -0.02
C ARG A 211 -21.80 -4.90 0.25
N PHE A 212 -21.02 -5.93 0.58
CA PHE A 212 -21.52 -7.28 0.84
C PHE A 212 -21.73 -7.59 2.33
N ALA A 213 -21.54 -6.60 3.22
CA ALA A 213 -21.63 -6.73 4.68
C ALA A 213 -20.74 -7.85 5.25
N LEU A 214 -19.50 -7.93 4.80
CA LEU A 214 -18.53 -8.96 5.16
C LEU A 214 -17.45 -8.40 6.10
N LYS A 215 -17.26 -9.00 7.27
CA LYS A 215 -16.22 -8.58 8.23
C LYS A 215 -14.84 -9.19 7.95
N ALA A 216 -14.77 -10.46 7.62
CA ALA A 216 -13.53 -11.19 7.35
C ALA A 216 -13.78 -12.25 6.27
N PRO A 217 -13.80 -11.86 4.98
CA PRO A 217 -14.06 -12.78 3.87
C PRO A 217 -12.86 -13.62 3.48
N GLU A 218 -11.63 -13.23 3.84
CA GLU A 218 -10.41 -13.91 3.48
C GLU A 218 -10.42 -15.35 3.99
N GLY A 219 -9.98 -16.28 3.14
CA GLY A 219 -10.02 -17.73 3.40
C GLY A 219 -11.37 -18.41 3.13
N LYS A 220 -12.45 -17.64 2.96
CA LYS A 220 -13.77 -18.19 2.59
C LYS A 220 -13.86 -18.38 1.07
N ILE A 221 -14.75 -19.28 0.65
CA ILE A 221 -14.99 -19.56 -0.77
C ILE A 221 -15.81 -18.42 -1.40
N CYS A 222 -15.35 -17.86 -2.51
CA CYS A 222 -15.90 -16.64 -3.12
C CYS A 222 -17.41 -16.76 -3.43
N TRP A 223 -17.85 -17.82 -4.09
CA TRP A 223 -19.25 -18.00 -4.47
C TRP A 223 -20.19 -18.23 -3.27
N GLN A 224 -19.67 -18.72 -2.13
CA GLN A 224 -20.50 -18.89 -0.91
C GLN A 224 -20.80 -17.55 -0.21
N VAL A 225 -19.92 -16.57 -0.33
CA VAL A 225 -20.08 -15.28 0.35
C VAL A 225 -20.58 -14.16 -0.54
N LEU A 226 -20.34 -14.27 -1.86
CA LEU A 226 -20.69 -13.23 -2.84
C LEU A 226 -22.00 -13.52 -3.61
N GLN A 227 -22.46 -14.78 -3.63
CA GLN A 227 -23.68 -15.18 -4.30
C GLN A 227 -24.69 -15.75 -3.30
N GLN A 228 -25.97 -15.75 -3.66
CA GLN A 228 -27.03 -16.33 -2.83
C GLN A 228 -27.34 -17.76 -3.28
N ASN A 229 -27.53 -18.68 -2.29
CA ASN A 229 -27.99 -20.04 -2.51
C ASN A 229 -27.11 -20.89 -3.46
N MET A 230 -25.79 -20.63 -3.50
CA MET A 230 -24.87 -21.40 -4.31
C MET A 230 -24.27 -22.55 -3.51
N SER A 231 -24.43 -23.78 -4.01
CA SER A 231 -23.83 -25.00 -3.44
C SER A 231 -22.55 -25.44 -4.16
N GLN A 232 -22.28 -24.87 -5.32
CA GLN A 232 -21.12 -25.18 -6.17
C GLN A 232 -20.62 -23.91 -6.84
N ARG A 233 -19.46 -24.00 -7.50
CA ARG A 233 -18.88 -22.90 -8.27
C ARG A 233 -19.87 -22.34 -9.30
N CYS A 234 -19.86 -21.01 -9.47
CA CYS A 234 -20.70 -20.33 -10.47
C CYS A 234 -20.48 -20.93 -11.87
N ASN A 235 -21.55 -21.26 -12.56
CA ASN A 235 -21.50 -21.76 -13.95
C ASN A 235 -20.98 -20.70 -14.95
N PHE A 236 -21.14 -19.42 -14.59
CA PHE A 236 -20.68 -18.26 -15.36
C PHE A 236 -19.24 -17.81 -14.99
N CYS A 237 -18.57 -18.53 -14.06
CA CYS A 237 -17.25 -18.13 -13.55
C CYS A 237 -16.21 -18.01 -14.69
N PRO A 238 -15.55 -16.84 -14.86
CA PRO A 238 -14.66 -16.60 -15.99
C PRO A 238 -13.31 -17.30 -15.86
N VAL A 239 -12.92 -17.75 -14.66
CA VAL A 239 -11.60 -18.34 -14.39
C VAL A 239 -11.29 -19.53 -15.31
N SER A 240 -12.29 -20.37 -15.63
CA SER A 240 -12.09 -21.50 -16.57
C SER A 240 -11.75 -21.04 -18.00
N LYS A 241 -12.24 -19.86 -18.40
CA LYS A 241 -11.92 -19.26 -19.71
C LYS A 241 -10.53 -18.60 -19.67
N LEU A 242 -10.19 -17.93 -18.59
CA LEU A 242 -8.88 -17.31 -18.39
C LEU A 242 -7.76 -18.34 -18.34
N LEU A 243 -8.00 -19.52 -17.74
CA LEU A 243 -7.02 -20.60 -17.64
C LEU A 243 -6.73 -21.33 -18.96
N ARG A 244 -7.51 -21.09 -20.04
CA ARG A 244 -7.19 -21.66 -21.35
C ARG A 244 -5.95 -21.04 -21.98
N ASP A 245 -5.65 -19.80 -21.63
CA ASP A 245 -4.47 -19.09 -22.10
C ASP A 245 -3.95 -18.13 -21.00
N PRO A 246 -3.28 -18.68 -19.96
CA PRO A 246 -2.84 -17.89 -18.81
C PRO A 246 -1.80 -16.81 -19.13
N SER A 247 -1.07 -16.98 -20.24
CA SER A 247 0.00 -16.07 -20.66
C SER A 247 -0.49 -14.85 -21.44
N SER A 248 -1.79 -14.81 -21.79
CA SER A 248 -2.32 -13.80 -22.73
C SER A 248 -2.60 -12.43 -22.10
N ASN A 249 -2.43 -12.25 -20.78
CA ASN A 249 -2.82 -11.04 -20.06
C ASN A 249 -4.24 -10.52 -20.44
N LYS A 250 -5.12 -11.43 -20.84
CA LYS A 250 -6.48 -11.08 -21.27
C LYS A 250 -7.33 -10.71 -20.06
N THR A 251 -8.15 -9.68 -20.24
CA THR A 251 -9.24 -9.35 -19.31
C THR A 251 -10.55 -9.79 -19.94
N ILE A 252 -11.40 -10.47 -19.18
CA ILE A 252 -12.76 -10.82 -19.59
C ILE A 252 -13.69 -9.76 -18.99
N HIS A 253 -14.50 -9.15 -19.85
CA HIS A 253 -15.53 -8.19 -19.48
C HIS A 253 -16.91 -8.83 -19.60
N TRP A 254 -17.75 -8.66 -18.60
CA TRP A 254 -19.11 -9.18 -18.58
C TRP A 254 -19.96 -8.49 -17.51
N GLU A 255 -21.27 -8.55 -17.69
CA GLU A 255 -22.23 -7.98 -16.77
C GLU A 255 -22.97 -9.10 -16.03
N GLU A 256 -23.29 -8.89 -14.76
CA GLU A 256 -24.16 -9.77 -13.98
C GLU A 256 -25.16 -8.99 -13.13
N VAL A 257 -26.32 -9.60 -12.92
CA VAL A 257 -27.21 -9.24 -11.81
C VAL A 257 -26.81 -10.10 -10.62
N ASN A 258 -26.18 -9.52 -9.62
CA ASN A 258 -25.68 -10.27 -8.49
C ASN A 258 -26.84 -10.78 -7.63
N SER A 259 -26.90 -12.08 -7.39
CA SER A 259 -28.01 -12.75 -6.72
C SER A 259 -28.17 -12.33 -5.24
N LYS A 260 -27.10 -11.88 -4.58
CA LYS A 260 -27.12 -11.46 -3.18
C LYS A 260 -27.53 -10.01 -2.98
N THR A 261 -27.09 -9.11 -3.86
CA THR A 261 -27.33 -7.68 -3.75
C THR A 261 -28.48 -7.18 -4.63
N GLY A 262 -28.87 -7.95 -5.65
CA GLY A 262 -29.82 -7.54 -6.68
C GLY A 262 -29.31 -6.43 -7.60
N ARG A 263 -28.04 -6.02 -7.46
CA ARG A 263 -27.43 -4.96 -8.24
C ARG A 263 -26.77 -5.50 -9.51
N ILE A 264 -26.62 -4.64 -10.50
CA ILE A 264 -25.97 -4.95 -11.78
C ILE A 264 -24.52 -4.52 -11.70
N TYR A 265 -23.62 -5.47 -11.91
CA TYR A 265 -22.17 -5.20 -11.91
C TYR A 265 -21.60 -5.45 -13.30
N GLU A 266 -20.75 -4.52 -13.74
CA GLU A 266 -19.80 -4.76 -14.82
C GLU A 266 -18.52 -5.32 -14.22
N ASN A 267 -18.15 -6.54 -14.61
CA ASN A 267 -17.04 -7.29 -14.08
C ASN A 267 -15.88 -7.34 -15.07
N HIS A 268 -14.68 -7.15 -14.54
CA HIS A 268 -13.42 -7.21 -15.26
C HIS A 268 -12.54 -8.24 -14.56
N ASP A 269 -12.32 -9.37 -15.20
CA ASP A 269 -11.63 -10.54 -14.65
C ASP A 269 -10.32 -10.79 -15.37
N SER A 270 -9.24 -10.98 -14.59
CA SER A 270 -7.90 -11.27 -15.11
C SER A 270 -7.13 -12.22 -14.21
N LEU A 271 -6.04 -12.77 -14.74
CA LEU A 271 -5.04 -13.51 -13.95
C LEU A 271 -3.85 -12.58 -13.66
N ILE A 272 -3.38 -12.62 -12.43
CA ILE A 272 -2.20 -11.86 -11.99
C ILE A 272 -1.23 -12.77 -11.23
N ASN A 273 0.05 -12.37 -11.18
CA ASN A 273 1.03 -13.01 -10.32
C ASN A 273 0.85 -12.50 -8.88
N TRP A 274 0.76 -13.42 -7.93
CA TRP A 274 0.72 -13.12 -6.52
C TRP A 274 2.13 -12.99 -5.95
N PHE A 275 2.28 -12.48 -4.71
CA PHE A 275 3.57 -12.21 -4.08
C PHE A 275 4.44 -13.48 -3.84
N ASP A 276 3.82 -14.66 -3.79
CA ASP A 276 4.51 -15.95 -3.67
C ASP A 276 4.83 -16.61 -5.03
N GLY A 277 4.55 -15.90 -6.14
CA GLY A 277 4.75 -16.38 -7.50
C GLY A 277 3.60 -17.22 -8.06
N SER A 278 2.56 -17.51 -7.26
CA SER A 278 1.38 -18.20 -7.74
C SER A 278 0.53 -17.33 -8.68
N ILE A 279 -0.20 -17.95 -9.59
CA ILE A 279 -1.19 -17.28 -10.44
C ILE A 279 -2.51 -17.26 -9.68
N VAL A 280 -3.11 -16.07 -9.57
CA VAL A 280 -4.39 -15.86 -8.89
C VAL A 280 -5.36 -15.11 -9.79
N HIS A 281 -6.64 -15.20 -9.47
CA HIS A 281 -7.71 -14.51 -10.17
C HIS A 281 -8.00 -13.17 -9.48
N LEU A 282 -7.95 -12.09 -10.23
CA LEU A 282 -8.37 -10.75 -9.83
C LEU A 282 -9.69 -10.42 -10.52
N GLN A 283 -10.70 -10.02 -9.74
CA GLN A 283 -11.92 -9.40 -10.25
C GLN A 283 -12.05 -7.97 -9.75
N GLN A 284 -12.38 -7.09 -10.68
CA GLN A 284 -12.84 -5.73 -10.42
C GLN A 284 -14.29 -5.62 -10.88
N SER A 285 -15.16 -5.10 -10.04
CA SER A 285 -16.58 -4.93 -10.36
C SER A 285 -16.99 -3.47 -10.16
N ILE A 286 -17.71 -2.93 -11.12
CA ILE A 286 -18.27 -1.59 -11.11
C ILE A 286 -19.79 -1.74 -10.98
N ASP A 287 -20.38 -1.09 -10.00
CA ASP A 287 -21.83 -1.03 -9.86
C ASP A 287 -22.41 -0.08 -10.92
N ILE A 288 -23.10 -0.66 -11.89
CA ILE A 288 -23.73 0.09 -13.00
C ILE A 288 -25.25 0.17 -12.88
N THR A 289 -25.81 -0.20 -11.71
CA THR A 289 -27.26 -0.27 -11.50
C THR A 289 -27.94 1.06 -11.79
N ASP A 290 -27.46 2.14 -11.16
CA ASP A 290 -28.05 3.46 -11.29
C ASP A 290 -27.84 4.03 -12.71
N SER A 291 -26.71 3.73 -13.33
CA SER A 291 -26.40 4.09 -14.71
C SER A 291 -27.32 3.37 -15.70
N LYS A 292 -27.56 2.08 -15.51
CA LYS A 292 -28.51 1.29 -16.34
C LYS A 292 -29.93 1.79 -16.17
N LYS A 293 -30.35 2.10 -14.94
CA LYS A 293 -31.66 2.68 -14.66
C LYS A 293 -31.83 4.04 -15.33
N ALA A 294 -30.87 4.95 -15.14
CA ALA A 294 -30.92 6.26 -15.78
C ALA A 294 -30.95 6.17 -17.32
N PHE A 295 -30.20 5.23 -17.89
CA PHE A 295 -30.24 4.95 -19.32
C PHE A 295 -31.62 4.44 -19.75
N HIS A 296 -32.21 3.50 -19.02
CA HIS A 296 -33.56 2.99 -19.27
C HIS A 296 -34.60 4.14 -19.23
N ASP A 297 -34.61 4.94 -18.16
CA ASP A 297 -35.53 6.04 -17.96
C ASP A 297 -35.39 7.14 -19.04
N ALA A 298 -34.17 7.33 -19.56
CA ALA A 298 -33.94 8.26 -20.67
C ALA A 298 -34.38 7.71 -22.04
N CYS A 299 -34.38 6.39 -22.22
CA CYS A 299 -34.67 5.76 -23.49
C CYS A 299 -36.10 5.21 -23.62
N PHE A 300 -36.73 4.87 -22.49
CA PHE A 300 -38.06 4.25 -22.48
C PHE A 300 -39.06 5.14 -21.80
N ASP A 301 -40.29 5.15 -22.32
CA ASP A 301 -41.45 5.86 -21.79
C ASP A 301 -42.00 5.09 -20.57
N GLU A 302 -42.24 5.80 -19.47
CA GLU A 302 -42.63 5.21 -18.20
C GLU A 302 -43.99 4.48 -18.26
N LEU A 303 -44.94 4.97 -19.06
CA LEU A 303 -46.27 4.40 -19.19
C LEU A 303 -46.28 3.14 -20.05
N THR A 304 -45.64 3.23 -21.21
CA THR A 304 -45.75 2.20 -22.26
C THR A 304 -44.57 1.24 -22.33
N ASN A 305 -43.46 1.57 -21.69
CA ASN A 305 -42.20 0.88 -21.81
C ASN A 305 -41.69 0.76 -23.28
N THR A 306 -42.15 1.63 -24.17
CA THR A 306 -41.64 1.79 -25.53
C THR A 306 -40.53 2.84 -25.56
N LEU A 307 -39.79 2.93 -26.67
CA LEU A 307 -38.76 3.95 -26.80
C LEU A 307 -39.37 5.37 -26.74
N THR A 308 -38.71 6.24 -25.97
CA THR A 308 -39.01 7.67 -26.03
C THR A 308 -38.83 8.21 -27.47
N ARG A 309 -39.52 9.30 -27.81
CA ARG A 309 -39.41 9.93 -29.14
C ARG A 309 -37.95 10.17 -29.56
N ARG A 310 -37.11 10.58 -28.63
CA ARG A 310 -35.68 10.82 -28.89
C ARG A 310 -34.95 9.52 -29.22
N ALA A 311 -35.07 8.53 -28.35
CA ALA A 311 -34.37 7.23 -28.53
C ALA A 311 -34.87 6.49 -29.77
N GLY A 312 -36.20 6.54 -30.05
CA GLY A 312 -36.79 5.96 -31.26
C GLY A 312 -36.26 6.61 -32.53
N LYS A 313 -36.15 7.96 -32.55
CA LYS A 313 -35.56 8.68 -33.69
C LYS A 313 -34.11 8.29 -33.95
N GLU A 314 -33.30 8.27 -32.89
CA GLU A 314 -31.89 7.87 -33.00
C GLU A 314 -31.71 6.42 -33.49
N LEU A 315 -32.55 5.48 -33.04
CA LEU A 315 -32.58 4.12 -33.50
C LEU A 315 -32.99 4.02 -34.97
N LEU A 316 -34.04 4.74 -35.34
CA LEU A 316 -34.53 4.77 -36.74
C LEU A 316 -33.44 5.29 -37.68
N GLU A 317 -32.76 6.36 -37.34
CA GLU A 317 -31.62 6.87 -38.13
C GLU A 317 -30.50 5.82 -38.33
N LYS A 318 -30.19 5.07 -37.27
CA LYS A 318 -29.20 3.96 -37.34
C LYS A 318 -29.71 2.84 -38.26
N LEU A 319 -30.98 2.45 -38.16
CA LEU A 319 -31.56 1.40 -38.98
C LEU A 319 -31.59 1.81 -40.44
N ILE A 320 -31.95 3.07 -40.76
CA ILE A 320 -31.91 3.62 -42.13
C ILE A 320 -30.50 3.52 -42.71
N LYS A 321 -29.47 3.94 -41.95
CA LYS A 321 -28.08 3.86 -42.39
C LYS A 321 -27.66 2.42 -42.65
N ALA A 322 -27.99 1.50 -41.74
CA ALA A 322 -27.65 0.08 -41.87
C ALA A 322 -28.36 -0.57 -43.07
N ALA A 323 -29.65 -0.24 -43.30
CA ALA A 323 -30.38 -0.72 -44.44
C ALA A 323 -29.79 -0.25 -45.77
N HIS A 324 -29.36 1.01 -45.83
CA HIS A 324 -28.63 1.53 -47.00
C HIS A 324 -27.31 0.82 -47.25
N GLN A 325 -26.52 0.56 -46.22
CA GLN A 325 -25.22 -0.11 -46.35
C GLN A 325 -25.37 -1.56 -46.80
N ASN A 326 -26.41 -2.26 -46.33
CA ASN A 326 -26.61 -3.69 -46.58
C ASN A 326 -27.58 -3.96 -47.73
N CYS A 327 -28.07 -2.93 -48.45
CA CYS A 327 -29.06 -3.05 -49.53
C CYS A 327 -30.35 -3.77 -49.10
N HIS A 328 -30.76 -3.61 -47.83
CA HIS A 328 -32.04 -4.14 -47.31
C HIS A 328 -33.09 -3.06 -47.21
N GLY A 329 -34.34 -3.38 -47.57
CA GLY A 329 -35.48 -2.53 -47.33
C GLY A 329 -36.03 -2.71 -45.92
N PHE A 330 -36.68 -1.67 -45.38
CA PHE A 330 -37.48 -1.75 -44.15
C PHE A 330 -38.77 -0.95 -44.36
N ILE A 331 -39.77 -1.27 -43.55
CA ILE A 331 -41.04 -0.60 -43.59
C ILE A 331 -41.25 0.14 -42.26
N THR A 332 -41.68 1.38 -42.29
CA THR A 332 -42.13 2.14 -41.13
C THR A 332 -43.62 2.34 -41.17
N CYS A 333 -44.29 2.14 -40.06
CA CYS A 333 -45.71 2.41 -39.91
C CYS A 333 -45.88 3.51 -38.86
N MET A 334 -46.82 4.42 -39.10
CA MET A 334 -47.29 5.41 -38.15
C MET A 334 -48.78 5.17 -37.92
N PHE A 335 -49.19 5.15 -36.68
CA PHE A 335 -50.59 5.01 -36.30
C PHE A 335 -50.95 6.01 -35.22
N ASP A 336 -52.26 6.33 -35.13
CA ASP A 336 -52.83 7.21 -34.12
C ASP A 336 -54.06 6.53 -33.50
N ILE A 337 -54.32 6.88 -32.22
CA ILE A 337 -55.44 6.30 -31.46
C ILE A 337 -56.66 7.19 -31.61
N ASN A 338 -57.62 6.68 -32.37
CA ASN A 338 -58.89 7.40 -32.55
C ASN A 338 -59.67 7.50 -31.25
N SER A 339 -60.22 8.70 -30.99
CA SER A 339 -61.16 8.98 -29.89
C SER A 339 -60.60 8.75 -28.48
N LEU A 340 -59.27 8.75 -28.29
CA LEU A 340 -58.66 8.65 -26.97
C LEU A 340 -59.19 9.67 -25.96
N LYS A 341 -59.50 10.89 -26.43
CA LYS A 341 -60.12 11.93 -25.60
C LYS A 341 -61.51 11.51 -25.09
N GLN A 342 -62.29 10.87 -25.90
CA GLN A 342 -63.62 10.40 -25.48
C GLN A 342 -63.53 9.29 -24.43
N VAL A 343 -62.55 8.41 -24.55
CA VAL A 343 -62.27 7.38 -23.53
C VAL A 343 -61.89 8.05 -22.22
N ASN A 344 -61.00 9.04 -22.24
CA ASN A 344 -60.60 9.78 -21.04
C ASN A 344 -61.78 10.52 -20.39
N ASP A 345 -62.58 11.18 -21.20
CA ASP A 345 -63.74 11.99 -20.72
C ASP A 345 -64.82 11.10 -20.12
N ASN A 346 -65.07 9.91 -20.69
CA ASN A 346 -66.13 9.01 -20.25
C ASN A 346 -65.70 8.03 -19.13
N TYR A 347 -64.50 7.61 -19.13
CA TYR A 347 -64.02 6.50 -18.26
C TYR A 347 -62.82 6.88 -17.38
N GLY A 348 -62.32 8.10 -17.54
CA GLY A 348 -61.18 8.61 -16.79
C GLY A 348 -59.80 8.28 -17.43
N HIS A 349 -58.79 9.05 -17.04
CA HIS A 349 -57.42 8.94 -17.56
C HIS A 349 -56.82 7.54 -17.38
N SER A 350 -57.16 6.83 -16.29
CA SER A 350 -56.65 5.46 -16.02
C SER A 350 -57.10 4.47 -17.12
N GLU A 351 -58.29 4.60 -17.68
CA GLU A 351 -58.75 3.72 -18.79
C GLU A 351 -58.11 4.13 -20.13
N GLY A 352 -57.85 5.43 -20.34
CA GLY A 352 -57.08 5.90 -21.47
C GLY A 352 -55.63 5.39 -21.46
N ASP A 353 -54.99 5.42 -20.30
CA ASP A 353 -53.63 4.88 -20.11
C ASP A 353 -53.58 3.39 -20.42
N LYS A 354 -54.55 2.60 -19.96
CA LYS A 354 -54.65 1.17 -20.28
C LYS A 354 -54.80 0.94 -21.79
N LEU A 355 -55.61 1.76 -22.48
CA LEU A 355 -55.76 1.67 -23.93
C LEU A 355 -54.42 1.92 -24.64
N ILE A 356 -53.70 2.98 -24.24
CA ILE A 356 -52.37 3.29 -24.79
C ILE A 356 -51.41 2.13 -24.57
N ILE A 357 -51.31 1.60 -23.33
CA ILE A 357 -50.44 0.46 -23.00
C ILE A 357 -50.78 -0.75 -23.89
N THR A 358 -52.08 -1.08 -24.03
CA THR A 358 -52.52 -2.23 -24.82
C THR A 358 -52.10 -2.13 -26.27
N ILE A 359 -52.27 -0.95 -26.87
CA ILE A 359 -51.86 -0.70 -28.26
C ILE A 359 -50.36 -0.79 -28.45
N CYS A 360 -49.57 -0.32 -27.47
CA CYS A 360 -48.11 -0.36 -27.52
C CYS A 360 -47.54 -1.79 -27.33
N GLN A 361 -48.31 -2.71 -26.75
CA GLN A 361 -47.91 -4.09 -26.50
C GLN A 361 -48.36 -5.08 -27.60
N THR A 362 -49.23 -4.66 -28.53
CA THR A 362 -49.70 -5.45 -29.64
C THR A 362 -48.80 -5.30 -30.85
#